data_364be407b5d752dd8fce5dd39d39bb6f
#
_entry.id   364be407b5d752dd8fce5dd39d39bb6f
#
_cell.length_a   1.000
_cell.length_b   1.000
_cell.length_c   1.000
_cell.angle_alpha   90.00
_cell.angle_beta   90.00
_cell.angle_gamma   90.00
#
_symmetry.space_group_name_H-M   'P 1'
#
loop_
_entity.id
_entity.type
_entity.pdbx_description
1 polymer ?
#
loop_
_entity_poly.entity_id
_entity_poly.type
_entity_poly.pdbx_seq_one_letter_code
_entity_poly.pdbx_strand_id
1 'polypeptide(L)'
;MQPALSIKNLRKTYDDQFEALKGIDLDVAKGDFFALLGPNGAGKSTTIGIICSLVRKTEGLVTIFGHDIDKDFSAAKQFVGVVPQEFNFNQFEKPLDILVAQAGYYGIKKDIARQRAEKYLRQLGLWERRNEISRTLSGGMKRRLMIARALIHEPQLLVLDEPTAGVDIELRRSMWEFLKQINDQGTTIILTTHYLEEAESLCRNIAIIDHGTIVKNTSMKALLKQLDRETFILDVREELSESPKLEGYPMTLVDGHCLEVDVMKGQSINEIFIELNGLNIHVISMRSKANRLEELFFDMVEKNLVDVDGGQDNE
;
A
#
# COMPACT_ATOMS: atom_id res chain seq x y z
N MET A 1 24.35 3.88 -2.54
CA MET A 1 24.04 2.54 -1.96
C MET A 1 23.25 1.75 -3.01
N GLN A 2 23.48 0.43 -3.10
CA GLN A 2 22.73 -0.42 -4.02
C GLN A 2 21.27 -0.54 -3.54
N PRO A 3 20.25 -0.29 -4.39
CA PRO A 3 18.85 -0.44 -4.02
C PRO A 3 18.46 -1.92 -3.80
N ALA A 4 17.37 -2.16 -3.10
CA ALA A 4 16.78 -3.49 -2.98
C ALA A 4 16.08 -3.91 -4.27
N LEU A 5 15.38 -2.97 -4.91
CA LEU A 5 14.79 -3.11 -6.23
C LEU A 5 15.22 -1.93 -7.10
N SER A 6 15.65 -2.18 -8.33
CA SER A 6 15.86 -1.15 -9.34
C SER A 6 15.18 -1.55 -10.63
N ILE A 7 14.36 -0.66 -11.14
CA ILE A 7 13.63 -0.78 -12.42
C ILE A 7 14.08 0.37 -13.30
N LYS A 8 14.48 0.07 -14.55
CA LYS A 8 14.92 1.07 -15.52
C LYS A 8 14.23 0.84 -16.86
N ASN A 9 13.54 1.86 -17.35
CA ASN A 9 12.80 1.90 -18.60
C ASN A 9 11.95 0.63 -18.83
N LEU A 10 11.21 0.21 -17.81
CA LEU A 10 10.44 -1.03 -17.86
C LEU A 10 9.20 -0.83 -18.72
N ARG A 11 9.10 -1.63 -19.79
CA ARG A 11 7.95 -1.67 -20.70
C ARG A 11 7.27 -3.04 -20.71
N LYS A 12 5.96 -3.02 -20.85
CA LYS A 12 5.16 -4.21 -21.05
C LYS A 12 4.04 -3.94 -22.02
N THR A 13 4.11 -4.59 -23.18
CA THR A 13 3.02 -4.67 -24.15
C THR A 13 2.50 -6.10 -24.16
N TYR A 14 1.20 -6.29 -24.09
CA TYR A 14 0.52 -7.58 -24.23
C TYR A 14 0.20 -7.88 -25.69
N ASP A 15 -0.21 -9.13 -25.98
CA ASP A 15 -0.44 -9.62 -27.36
C ASP A 15 -1.55 -8.85 -28.11
N ASP A 16 -2.48 -8.23 -27.38
CA ASP A 16 -3.55 -7.35 -27.88
C ASP A 16 -3.08 -5.92 -28.20
N GLN A 17 -1.78 -5.67 -28.21
CA GLN A 17 -1.15 -4.36 -28.37
C GLN A 17 -1.38 -3.38 -27.19
N PHE A 18 -1.97 -3.84 -26.10
CA PHE A 18 -2.16 -3.04 -24.90
C PHE A 18 -0.81 -2.81 -24.19
N GLU A 19 -0.35 -1.55 -24.18
CA GLU A 19 0.87 -1.13 -23.48
C GLU A 19 0.55 -0.84 -22.01
N ALA A 20 0.76 -1.84 -21.16
CA ALA A 20 0.49 -1.77 -19.73
C ALA A 20 1.54 -0.99 -18.93
N LEU A 21 2.80 -0.95 -19.42
CA LEU A 21 3.88 -0.16 -18.85
C LEU A 21 4.65 0.56 -19.96
N LYS A 22 4.81 1.86 -19.81
CA LYS A 22 5.30 2.79 -20.84
C LYS A 22 6.73 3.32 -20.58
N GLY A 23 7.58 2.49 -19.95
CA GLY A 23 8.97 2.87 -19.65
C GLY A 23 9.08 3.46 -18.24
N ILE A 24 8.67 2.71 -17.22
CA ILE A 24 8.74 3.18 -15.83
C ILE A 24 10.15 3.01 -15.25
N ASP A 25 10.55 3.98 -14.43
CA ASP A 25 11.75 3.97 -13.61
C ASP A 25 11.38 3.99 -12.13
N LEU A 26 11.95 3.07 -11.34
CA LEU A 26 11.66 2.97 -9.91
C LEU A 26 12.85 2.36 -9.17
N ASP A 27 13.32 3.02 -8.12
CA ASP A 27 14.32 2.50 -7.19
C ASP A 27 13.74 2.43 -5.78
N VAL A 28 13.86 1.27 -5.12
CA VAL A 28 13.45 1.06 -3.73
C VAL A 28 14.68 0.79 -2.89
N ALA A 29 14.90 1.58 -1.84
CA ALA A 29 16.05 1.45 -0.96
C ALA A 29 15.97 0.17 -0.10
N LYS A 30 17.12 -0.35 0.35
CA LYS A 30 17.17 -1.46 1.31
C LYS A 30 16.53 -1.07 2.64
N GLY A 31 15.70 -1.97 3.19
CA GLY A 31 14.99 -1.76 4.45
C GLY A 31 13.85 -0.75 4.35
N ASP A 32 13.50 -0.27 3.16
CA ASP A 32 12.37 0.64 2.98
C ASP A 32 11.02 -0.09 3.14
N PHE A 33 10.01 0.65 3.56
CA PHE A 33 8.61 0.27 3.43
C PHE A 33 8.00 1.19 2.38
N PHE A 34 7.78 0.67 1.20
CA PHE A 34 7.47 1.41 -0.02
C PHE A 34 6.07 1.10 -0.51
N ALA A 35 5.29 2.14 -0.85
CA ALA A 35 3.97 1.98 -1.46
C ALA A 35 4.05 2.16 -2.99
N LEU A 36 3.40 1.27 -3.74
CA LEU A 36 3.08 1.45 -5.16
C LEU A 36 1.58 1.60 -5.30
N LEU A 37 1.11 2.84 -5.47
CA LEU A 37 -0.30 3.18 -5.57
C LEU A 37 -0.70 3.53 -7.00
N GLY A 38 -2.00 3.43 -7.28
CA GLY A 38 -2.57 3.79 -8.57
C GLY A 38 -3.99 3.23 -8.73
N PRO A 39 -4.78 3.72 -9.66
CA PRO A 39 -6.11 3.19 -9.96
C PRO A 39 -6.05 1.76 -10.52
N ASN A 40 -7.21 1.13 -10.67
CA ASN A 40 -7.29 -0.18 -11.34
C ASN A 40 -6.89 -0.03 -12.80
N GLY A 41 -6.07 -0.98 -13.30
CA GLY A 41 -5.53 -0.92 -14.66
C GLY A 41 -4.29 -0.03 -14.83
N ALA A 42 -3.83 0.69 -13.81
CA ALA A 42 -2.69 1.59 -13.90
C ALA A 42 -1.33 0.91 -14.18
N GLY A 43 -1.22 -0.42 -14.02
CA GLY A 43 0.02 -1.18 -14.24
C GLY A 43 0.64 -1.77 -12.97
N LYS A 44 0.04 -1.60 -11.78
CA LYS A 44 0.55 -2.12 -10.50
C LYS A 44 0.80 -3.63 -10.53
N SER A 45 -0.23 -4.42 -10.82
CA SER A 45 -0.14 -5.89 -10.84
C SER A 45 0.78 -6.39 -11.95
N THR A 46 0.88 -5.69 -13.08
CA THR A 46 1.86 -5.96 -14.14
C THR A 46 3.29 -5.74 -13.63
N THR A 47 3.54 -4.63 -12.94
CA THR A 47 4.84 -4.32 -12.33
C THR A 47 5.23 -5.37 -11.30
N ILE A 48 4.32 -5.70 -10.36
CA ILE A 48 4.52 -6.76 -9.37
C ILE A 48 4.75 -8.12 -10.06
N GLY A 49 3.94 -8.46 -11.06
CA GLY A 49 4.10 -9.71 -11.81
C GLY A 49 5.47 -9.84 -12.47
N ILE A 50 6.03 -8.74 -12.98
CA ILE A 50 7.38 -8.73 -13.56
C ILE A 50 8.46 -8.87 -12.48
N ILE A 51 8.38 -8.13 -11.36
CA ILE A 51 9.30 -8.25 -10.23
C ILE A 51 9.34 -9.69 -9.72
N CYS A 52 8.17 -10.33 -9.64
CA CYS A 52 8.03 -11.72 -9.19
C CYS A 52 8.34 -12.75 -10.30
N SER A 53 8.68 -12.30 -11.49
CA SER A 53 8.90 -13.15 -12.68
C SER A 53 7.70 -14.05 -13.05
N LEU A 54 6.49 -13.60 -12.75
CA LEU A 54 5.21 -14.20 -13.17
C LEU A 54 4.76 -13.65 -14.53
N VAL A 55 5.16 -12.41 -14.84
CA VAL A 55 4.90 -11.76 -16.13
C VAL A 55 6.25 -11.46 -16.79
N ARG A 56 6.38 -11.78 -18.07
CA ARG A 56 7.58 -11.46 -18.85
C ARG A 56 7.50 -10.01 -19.33
N LYS A 57 8.53 -9.22 -19.04
CA LYS A 57 8.64 -7.85 -19.57
C LYS A 57 8.89 -7.85 -21.08
N THR A 58 8.54 -6.74 -21.75
CA THR A 58 8.86 -6.50 -23.15
C THR A 58 10.26 -5.91 -23.28
N GLU A 59 10.54 -4.84 -22.52
CA GLU A 59 11.82 -4.12 -22.51
C GLU A 59 12.18 -3.64 -21.09
N GLY A 60 13.39 -3.11 -20.95
CA GLY A 60 13.90 -2.53 -19.71
C GLY A 60 14.70 -3.50 -18.86
N LEU A 61 15.19 -3.00 -17.74
CA LEU A 61 16.02 -3.73 -16.79
C LEU A 61 15.36 -3.74 -15.41
N VAL A 62 15.30 -4.91 -14.79
CA VAL A 62 14.86 -5.07 -13.38
C VAL A 62 15.93 -5.84 -12.63
N THR A 63 16.42 -5.27 -11.54
CA THR A 63 17.38 -5.93 -10.66
C THR A 63 16.89 -5.94 -9.22
N ILE A 64 17.13 -7.06 -8.53
CA ILE A 64 16.80 -7.27 -7.12
C ILE A 64 18.09 -7.53 -6.37
N PHE A 65 18.44 -6.66 -5.42
CA PHE A 65 19.75 -6.65 -4.74
C PHE A 65 20.94 -6.77 -5.71
N GLY A 66 20.79 -6.19 -6.94
CA GLY A 66 21.80 -6.20 -7.99
C GLY A 66 21.76 -7.41 -8.91
N HIS A 67 20.91 -8.40 -8.66
CA HIS A 67 20.71 -9.54 -9.55
C HIS A 67 19.65 -9.23 -10.59
N ASP A 68 20.02 -9.32 -11.87
CA ASP A 68 19.10 -9.16 -13.00
C ASP A 68 18.10 -10.32 -13.02
N ILE A 69 16.80 -10.02 -13.04
CA ILE A 69 15.74 -11.05 -13.01
C ILE A 69 15.73 -11.97 -14.23
N ASP A 70 16.34 -11.58 -15.35
CA ASP A 70 16.42 -12.41 -16.55
C ASP A 70 17.72 -13.24 -16.59
N LYS A 71 18.85 -12.67 -16.12
CA LYS A 71 20.16 -13.32 -16.19
C LYS A 71 20.46 -14.18 -14.96
N ASP A 72 20.12 -13.65 -13.76
CA ASP A 72 20.40 -14.25 -12.46
C ASP A 72 19.11 -14.64 -11.74
N PHE A 73 18.13 -15.17 -12.49
CA PHE A 73 16.80 -15.50 -12.05
C PHE A 73 16.74 -16.26 -10.71
N SER A 74 17.55 -17.31 -10.58
CA SER A 74 17.58 -18.16 -9.38
C SER A 74 18.05 -17.39 -8.14
N ALA A 75 19.09 -16.56 -8.31
CA ALA A 75 19.61 -15.71 -7.23
C ALA A 75 18.61 -14.63 -6.85
N ALA A 76 18.05 -13.91 -7.82
CA ALA A 76 17.05 -12.87 -7.59
C ALA A 76 15.83 -13.41 -6.80
N LYS A 77 15.34 -14.60 -7.16
CA LYS A 77 14.20 -15.21 -6.46
C LYS A 77 14.44 -15.58 -5.00
N GLN A 78 15.66 -15.88 -4.61
CA GLN A 78 15.97 -16.18 -3.21
C GLN A 78 15.77 -14.98 -2.28
N PHE A 79 15.87 -13.77 -2.83
CA PHE A 79 15.66 -12.55 -2.07
C PHE A 79 14.19 -12.15 -1.93
N VAL A 80 13.26 -12.73 -2.70
CA VAL A 80 11.88 -12.25 -2.82
C VAL A 80 10.89 -13.20 -2.19
N GLY A 81 10.10 -12.67 -1.25
CA GLY A 81 8.85 -13.30 -0.80
C GLY A 81 7.66 -12.57 -1.42
N VAL A 82 6.63 -13.29 -1.84
CA VAL A 82 5.46 -12.73 -2.51
C VAL A 82 4.19 -13.16 -1.83
N VAL A 83 3.32 -12.19 -1.53
CA VAL A 83 1.95 -12.39 -1.08
C VAL A 83 1.03 -11.84 -2.17
N PRO A 84 0.51 -12.69 -3.07
CA PRO A 84 -0.42 -12.25 -4.10
C PRO A 84 -1.80 -11.94 -3.54
N GLN A 85 -2.60 -11.21 -4.32
CA GLN A 85 -3.96 -10.83 -3.97
C GLN A 85 -4.86 -12.06 -3.75
N GLU A 86 -4.74 -13.09 -4.57
CA GLU A 86 -5.53 -14.31 -4.47
C GLU A 86 -4.84 -15.41 -3.65
N PHE A 87 -5.63 -16.27 -3.01
CA PHE A 87 -5.10 -17.44 -2.30
C PHE A 87 -4.63 -18.49 -3.28
N ASN A 88 -3.33 -18.75 -3.32
CA ASN A 88 -2.69 -19.66 -4.28
C ASN A 88 -1.97 -20.85 -3.60
N PHE A 89 -2.56 -21.39 -2.54
CA PHE A 89 -2.10 -22.62 -1.89
C PHE A 89 -3.20 -23.71 -1.93
N ASN A 90 -2.78 -24.97 -1.80
CA ASN A 90 -3.72 -26.07 -1.73
C ASN A 90 -4.54 -26.01 -0.43
N GLN A 91 -5.83 -25.73 -0.52
CA GLN A 91 -6.71 -25.56 0.63
C GLN A 91 -7.00 -26.86 1.39
N PHE A 92 -6.68 -28.02 0.84
CA PHE A 92 -6.83 -29.33 1.48
C PHE A 92 -5.61 -29.74 2.30
N GLU A 93 -4.52 -28.98 2.24
CA GLU A 93 -3.33 -29.16 3.05
C GLU A 93 -3.41 -28.40 4.38
N LYS A 94 -2.57 -28.81 5.32
CA LYS A 94 -2.46 -28.16 6.64
C LYS A 94 -1.50 -26.97 6.58
N PRO A 95 -1.71 -25.91 7.37
CA PRO A 95 -0.80 -24.76 7.43
C PRO A 95 0.68 -25.15 7.62
N LEU A 96 0.96 -26.07 8.52
CA LEU A 96 2.34 -26.52 8.75
C LEU A 96 2.95 -27.19 7.51
N ASP A 97 2.19 -28.05 6.84
CA ASP A 97 2.69 -28.78 5.67
C ASP A 97 2.89 -27.83 4.46
N ILE A 98 2.00 -26.85 4.28
CA ILE A 98 2.14 -25.79 3.27
C ILE A 98 3.45 -25.03 3.44
N LEU A 99 3.78 -24.63 4.68
CA LEU A 99 5.00 -23.88 4.97
C LEU A 99 6.25 -24.74 4.77
N VAL A 100 6.23 -25.99 5.24
CA VAL A 100 7.36 -26.91 5.09
C VAL A 100 7.60 -27.25 3.61
N ALA A 101 6.54 -27.48 2.84
CA ALA A 101 6.64 -27.70 1.40
C ALA A 101 7.21 -26.45 0.67
N GLN A 102 6.73 -25.27 1.01
CA GLN A 102 7.25 -24.00 0.46
C GLN A 102 8.74 -23.84 0.74
N ALA A 103 9.19 -24.11 1.99
CA ALA A 103 10.61 -24.05 2.36
C ALA A 103 11.46 -25.02 1.50
N GLY A 104 10.90 -26.19 1.15
CA GLY A 104 11.55 -27.19 0.31
C GLY A 104 11.89 -26.66 -1.09
N TYR A 105 11.06 -25.78 -1.69
CA TYR A 105 11.35 -25.14 -2.98
C TYR A 105 12.57 -24.23 -2.93
N TYR A 106 12.95 -23.74 -1.74
CA TYR A 106 14.15 -22.92 -1.50
C TYR A 106 15.33 -23.76 -1.00
N GLY A 107 15.24 -25.09 -0.99
CA GLY A 107 16.31 -26.00 -0.56
C GLY A 107 16.54 -26.01 0.96
N ILE A 108 15.59 -25.54 1.76
CA ILE A 108 15.70 -25.48 3.21
C ILE A 108 15.45 -26.88 3.80
N LYS A 109 16.37 -27.35 4.65
CA LYS A 109 16.25 -28.64 5.33
C LYS A 109 14.99 -28.70 6.20
N LYS A 110 14.34 -29.88 6.24
CA LYS A 110 13.04 -30.08 6.88
C LYS A 110 13.00 -29.63 8.35
N ASP A 111 14.09 -29.85 9.10
CA ASP A 111 14.14 -29.46 10.50
C ASP A 111 14.15 -27.93 10.68
N ILE A 112 14.92 -27.22 9.85
CA ILE A 112 14.93 -25.76 9.80
C ILE A 112 13.57 -25.23 9.31
N ALA A 113 13.01 -25.85 8.29
CA ALA A 113 11.70 -25.49 7.76
C ALA A 113 10.60 -25.58 8.83
N ARG A 114 10.60 -26.63 9.66
CA ARG A 114 9.67 -26.78 10.77
C ARG A 114 9.85 -25.72 11.85
N GLN A 115 11.08 -25.41 12.23
CA GLN A 115 11.38 -24.36 13.21
C GLN A 115 10.89 -22.99 12.72
N ARG A 116 11.16 -22.65 11.44
CA ARG A 116 10.69 -21.41 10.84
C ARG A 116 9.16 -21.40 10.70
N ALA A 117 8.55 -22.52 10.32
CA ALA A 117 7.09 -22.63 10.24
C ALA A 117 6.43 -22.42 11.61
N GLU A 118 6.98 -23.01 12.68
CA GLU A 118 6.51 -22.75 14.04
C GLU A 118 6.63 -21.28 14.41
N LYS A 119 7.81 -20.65 14.18
CA LYS A 119 8.05 -19.23 14.43
C LYS A 119 6.95 -18.36 13.80
N TYR A 120 6.74 -18.48 12.47
CA TYR A 120 5.81 -17.62 11.76
C TYR A 120 4.34 -17.94 12.04
N LEU A 121 3.98 -19.23 12.24
CA LEU A 121 2.62 -19.60 12.64
C LEU A 121 2.27 -19.07 14.04
N ARG A 122 3.23 -19.04 14.99
CA ARG A 122 3.02 -18.44 16.32
C ARG A 122 2.88 -16.93 16.23
N GLN A 123 3.77 -16.24 15.52
CA GLN A 123 3.75 -14.79 15.36
C GLN A 123 2.46 -14.29 14.68
N LEU A 124 1.91 -15.09 13.78
CA LEU A 124 0.68 -14.77 13.05
C LEU A 124 -0.58 -15.38 13.68
N GLY A 125 -0.49 -15.96 14.88
CA GLY A 125 -1.63 -16.51 15.62
C GLY A 125 -2.31 -17.72 14.95
N LEU A 126 -1.53 -18.51 14.18
CA LEU A 126 -2.03 -19.69 13.46
C LEU A 126 -1.56 -21.02 14.04
N TRP A 127 -0.73 -20.99 15.09
CA TRP A 127 -0.10 -22.21 15.63
C TRP A 127 -1.10 -23.26 16.08
N GLU A 128 -2.18 -22.85 16.75
CA GLU A 128 -3.21 -23.80 17.23
C GLU A 128 -3.97 -24.47 16.09
N ARG A 129 -4.01 -23.82 14.93
CA ARG A 129 -4.67 -24.32 13.71
C ARG A 129 -3.72 -25.03 12.74
N ARG A 130 -2.44 -25.24 13.11
CA ARG A 130 -1.37 -25.76 12.23
C ARG A 130 -1.66 -27.12 11.61
N ASN A 131 -2.49 -27.94 12.27
CA ASN A 131 -2.85 -29.30 11.82
C ASN A 131 -4.27 -29.43 11.25
N GLU A 132 -5.03 -28.33 11.20
CA GLU A 132 -6.36 -28.32 10.57
C GLU A 132 -6.23 -28.14 9.05
N ILE A 133 -7.25 -28.53 8.30
CA ILE A 133 -7.28 -28.32 6.84
C ILE A 133 -7.47 -26.83 6.56
N SER A 134 -6.59 -26.25 5.73
CA SER A 134 -6.56 -24.80 5.47
C SER A 134 -7.86 -24.25 4.86
N ARG A 135 -8.71 -25.10 4.28
CA ARG A 135 -10.06 -24.74 3.81
C ARG A 135 -10.93 -24.19 4.94
N THR A 136 -10.77 -24.68 6.17
CA THR A 136 -11.61 -24.30 7.34
C THR A 136 -11.19 -22.95 7.94
N LEU A 137 -10.06 -22.39 7.53
CA LEU A 137 -9.57 -21.11 8.00
C LEU A 137 -10.44 -19.97 7.46
N SER A 138 -10.64 -18.94 8.29
CA SER A 138 -11.25 -17.68 7.83
C SER A 138 -10.41 -16.97 6.76
N GLY A 139 -11.00 -16.03 6.02
CA GLY A 139 -10.26 -15.24 5.01
C GLY A 139 -9.02 -14.56 5.59
N GLY A 140 -9.15 -13.92 6.74
CA GLY A 140 -8.02 -13.28 7.43
C GLY A 140 -6.96 -14.28 7.92
N MET A 141 -7.35 -15.48 8.37
CA MET A 141 -6.39 -16.55 8.72
C MET A 141 -5.66 -17.07 7.47
N LYS A 142 -6.35 -17.22 6.35
CA LYS A 142 -5.73 -17.59 5.07
C LYS A 142 -4.74 -16.52 4.62
N ARG A 143 -5.08 -15.24 4.79
CA ARG A 143 -4.18 -14.12 4.45
C ARG A 143 -2.91 -14.16 5.30
N ARG A 144 -3.03 -14.38 6.62
CA ARG A 144 -1.88 -14.56 7.51
C ARG A 144 -1.02 -15.78 7.13
N LEU A 145 -1.64 -16.88 6.70
CA LEU A 145 -0.92 -18.06 6.21
C LEU A 145 -0.12 -17.74 4.93
N MET A 146 -0.66 -16.92 4.02
CA MET A 146 0.07 -16.45 2.84
C MET A 146 1.31 -15.64 3.20
N ILE A 147 1.21 -14.76 4.21
CA ILE A 147 2.35 -13.99 4.70
C ILE A 147 3.39 -14.93 5.33
N ALA A 148 2.97 -15.88 6.20
CA ALA A 148 3.87 -16.88 6.77
C ALA A 148 4.62 -17.66 5.68
N ARG A 149 3.90 -18.05 4.61
CA ARG A 149 4.47 -18.77 3.48
C ARG A 149 5.50 -17.94 2.72
N ALA A 150 5.22 -16.65 2.50
CA ALA A 150 6.14 -15.75 1.82
C ALA A 150 7.43 -15.49 2.64
N LEU A 151 7.35 -15.60 3.96
CA LEU A 151 8.48 -15.36 4.88
C LEU A 151 9.30 -16.60 5.22
N ILE A 152 8.86 -17.82 4.82
CA ILE A 152 9.49 -19.08 5.28
C ILE A 152 10.96 -19.22 4.90
N HIS A 153 11.38 -18.63 3.79
CA HIS A 153 12.79 -18.63 3.34
C HIS A 153 13.56 -17.39 3.79
N GLU A 154 12.95 -16.52 4.64
CA GLU A 154 13.53 -15.29 5.19
C GLU A 154 14.02 -14.32 4.10
N PRO A 155 13.14 -13.88 3.20
CA PRO A 155 13.50 -13.00 2.09
C PRO A 155 13.94 -11.63 2.59
N GLN A 156 14.80 -10.95 1.81
CA GLN A 156 15.20 -9.57 2.08
C GLN A 156 14.24 -8.53 1.44
N LEU A 157 13.42 -8.96 0.48
CA LEU A 157 12.35 -8.17 -0.16
C LEU A 157 11.03 -8.93 -0.05
N LEU A 158 10.03 -8.31 0.56
CA LEU A 158 8.67 -8.83 0.64
C LEU A 158 7.76 -7.97 -0.23
N VAL A 159 7.09 -8.59 -1.19
CA VAL A 159 6.14 -7.94 -2.09
C VAL A 159 4.73 -8.36 -1.67
N LEU A 160 3.89 -7.38 -1.34
CA LEU A 160 2.54 -7.57 -0.83
C LEU A 160 1.54 -6.94 -1.81
N ASP A 161 0.74 -7.76 -2.48
CA ASP A 161 -0.31 -7.28 -3.38
C ASP A 161 -1.65 -7.32 -2.65
N GLU A 162 -2.14 -6.13 -2.24
CA GLU A 162 -3.36 -5.93 -1.46
C GLU A 162 -3.49 -6.84 -0.23
N PRO A 163 -2.52 -6.84 0.71
CA PRO A 163 -2.42 -7.85 1.76
C PRO A 163 -3.59 -7.83 2.76
N THR A 164 -4.32 -6.73 2.87
CA THR A 164 -5.41 -6.56 3.85
C THR A 164 -6.79 -6.45 3.19
N ALA A 165 -6.89 -6.71 1.88
CA ALA A 165 -8.17 -6.69 1.19
C ALA A 165 -9.16 -7.71 1.79
N GLY A 166 -10.37 -7.24 2.15
CA GLY A 166 -11.42 -8.09 2.74
C GLY A 166 -11.15 -8.55 4.17
N VAL A 167 -10.22 -7.91 4.88
CA VAL A 167 -9.86 -8.20 6.27
C VAL A 167 -10.54 -7.17 7.19
N ASP A 168 -11.08 -7.61 8.34
CA ASP A 168 -11.65 -6.73 9.36
C ASP A 168 -10.60 -5.78 9.98
N ILE A 169 -11.07 -4.72 10.64
CA ILE A 169 -10.21 -3.63 11.14
C ILE A 169 -9.20 -4.11 12.20
N GLU A 170 -9.63 -4.97 13.14
CA GLU A 170 -8.73 -5.46 14.21
C GLU A 170 -7.60 -6.31 13.62
N LEU A 171 -7.98 -7.23 12.74
CA LEU A 171 -7.02 -8.11 12.09
C LEU A 171 -6.08 -7.33 11.17
N ARG A 172 -6.58 -6.30 10.46
CA ARG A 172 -5.77 -5.40 9.64
C ARG A 172 -4.69 -4.72 10.50
N ARG A 173 -5.05 -4.16 11.64
CA ARG A 173 -4.11 -3.51 12.57
C ARG A 173 -3.03 -4.47 13.07
N SER A 174 -3.41 -5.67 13.46
CA SER A 174 -2.45 -6.69 13.92
C SER A 174 -1.47 -7.10 12.80
N MET A 175 -1.93 -7.16 11.54
CA MET A 175 -1.08 -7.42 10.38
C MET A 175 -0.12 -6.26 10.11
N TRP A 176 -0.58 -5.01 10.26
CA TRP A 176 0.28 -3.83 10.13
C TRP A 176 1.41 -3.82 11.16
N GLU A 177 1.10 -4.12 12.42
CA GLU A 177 2.11 -4.24 13.48
C GLU A 177 3.14 -5.31 13.15
N PHE A 178 2.70 -6.48 12.70
CA PHE A 178 3.59 -7.56 12.29
C PHE A 178 4.48 -7.14 11.11
N LEU A 179 3.93 -6.51 10.07
CA LEU A 179 4.69 -6.04 8.92
C LEU A 179 5.71 -4.95 9.31
N LYS A 180 5.35 -4.03 10.23
CA LYS A 180 6.30 -3.06 10.79
C LYS A 180 7.46 -3.75 11.49
N GLN A 181 7.18 -4.74 12.34
CA GLN A 181 8.22 -5.51 13.03
C GLN A 181 9.19 -6.21 12.04
N ILE A 182 8.67 -6.81 10.97
CA ILE A 182 9.49 -7.44 9.93
C ILE A 182 10.35 -6.39 9.20
N ASN A 183 9.79 -5.22 8.89
CA ASN A 183 10.53 -4.13 8.25
C ASN A 183 11.61 -3.55 9.17
N ASP A 184 11.33 -3.38 10.47
CA ASP A 184 12.29 -2.89 11.47
C ASP A 184 13.46 -3.87 11.67
N GLN A 185 13.25 -5.16 11.37
CA GLN A 185 14.31 -6.18 11.32
C GLN A 185 15.15 -6.13 10.04
N GLY A 186 14.87 -5.19 9.12
CA GLY A 186 15.64 -4.93 7.93
C GLY A 186 15.07 -5.48 6.62
N THR A 187 13.94 -6.18 6.64
CA THR A 187 13.29 -6.64 5.41
C THR A 187 12.71 -5.44 4.66
N THR A 188 13.06 -5.28 3.39
CA THR A 188 12.43 -4.30 2.49
C THR A 188 11.02 -4.76 2.16
N ILE A 189 10.03 -3.87 2.20
CA ILE A 189 8.65 -4.21 1.87
C ILE A 189 8.13 -3.31 0.75
N ILE A 190 7.54 -3.91 -0.27
CA ILE A 190 6.78 -3.21 -1.30
C ILE A 190 5.30 -3.60 -1.14
N LEU A 191 4.45 -2.60 -1.00
CA LEU A 191 3.03 -2.74 -0.75
C LEU A 191 2.25 -2.12 -1.91
N THR A 192 1.33 -2.88 -2.50
CA THR A 192 0.23 -2.30 -3.27
C THR A 192 -1.03 -2.34 -2.42
N THR A 193 -1.80 -1.27 -2.46
CA THR A 193 -3.08 -1.21 -1.74
C THR A 193 -3.99 -0.16 -2.39
N HIS A 194 -5.28 -0.32 -2.24
CA HIS A 194 -6.28 0.70 -2.50
C HIS A 194 -6.75 1.39 -1.20
N TYR A 195 -6.29 0.90 -0.03
CA TYR A 195 -6.52 1.55 1.26
C TYR A 195 -5.39 2.54 1.53
N LEU A 196 -5.64 3.82 1.24
CA LEU A 196 -4.62 4.88 1.36
C LEU A 196 -4.14 5.08 2.79
N GLU A 197 -5.02 4.84 3.79
CA GLU A 197 -4.66 4.81 5.21
C GLU A 197 -3.56 3.78 5.52
N GLU A 198 -3.59 2.60 4.85
CA GLU A 198 -2.56 1.58 5.00
C GLU A 198 -1.20 2.08 4.51
N ALA A 199 -1.18 2.71 3.33
CA ALA A 199 0.05 3.28 2.77
C ALA A 199 0.60 4.41 3.64
N GLU A 200 -0.27 5.32 4.12
CA GLU A 200 0.12 6.42 5.00
C GLU A 200 0.69 5.92 6.34
N SER A 201 0.06 4.88 6.92
CA SER A 201 0.46 4.33 8.22
C SER A 201 1.75 3.52 8.17
N LEU A 202 2.04 2.85 7.05
CA LEU A 202 3.13 1.88 6.94
C LEU A 202 4.33 2.39 6.16
N CYS A 203 4.11 3.15 5.08
CA CYS A 203 5.13 3.39 4.07
C CYS A 203 5.87 4.71 4.29
N ARG A 204 7.19 4.67 4.14
CA ARG A 204 8.05 5.87 4.19
C ARG A 204 8.13 6.57 2.84
N ASN A 205 8.14 5.80 1.77
CA ASN A 205 8.21 6.29 0.40
C ASN A 205 7.09 5.71 -0.45
N ILE A 206 6.74 6.43 -1.50
CA ILE A 206 5.59 6.13 -2.34
C ILE A 206 5.88 6.45 -3.81
N ALA A 207 5.44 5.57 -4.71
CA ALA A 207 5.25 5.89 -6.11
C ALA A 207 3.78 5.79 -6.48
N ILE A 208 3.31 6.74 -7.26
CA ILE A 208 1.97 6.73 -7.87
C ILE A 208 2.15 6.39 -9.34
N ILE A 209 1.53 5.29 -9.76
CA ILE A 209 1.51 4.85 -11.15
C ILE A 209 0.11 5.08 -11.72
N ASP A 210 0.06 5.64 -12.91
CA ASP A 210 -1.18 5.82 -13.65
C ASP A 210 -0.94 5.61 -15.15
N HIS A 211 -1.88 4.94 -15.83
CA HIS A 211 -1.80 4.63 -17.28
C HIS A 211 -0.43 4.10 -17.73
N GLY A 212 0.24 3.28 -16.89
CA GLY A 212 1.53 2.67 -17.19
C GLY A 212 2.73 3.59 -17.03
N THR A 213 2.58 4.76 -16.40
CA THR A 213 3.66 5.73 -16.12
C THR A 213 3.75 6.05 -14.63
N ILE A 214 4.94 6.38 -14.12
CA ILE A 214 5.11 6.88 -12.74
C ILE A 214 4.83 8.39 -12.75
N VAL A 215 3.68 8.77 -12.18
CA VAL A 215 3.25 10.18 -12.05
C VAL A 215 4.00 10.88 -10.93
N LYS A 216 4.25 10.18 -9.82
CA LYS A 216 4.95 10.71 -8.66
C LYS A 216 5.80 9.63 -7.99
N ASN A 217 7.01 10.00 -7.58
CA ASN A 217 7.88 9.16 -6.75
C ASN A 217 8.53 10.05 -5.69
N THR A 218 8.17 9.87 -4.42
CA THR A 218 8.58 10.77 -3.33
C THR A 218 8.44 10.12 -1.96
N SER A 219 8.90 10.80 -0.90
CA SER A 219 8.60 10.36 0.47
C SER A 219 7.15 10.68 0.86
N MET A 220 6.53 9.81 1.66
CA MET A 220 5.19 10.03 2.20
C MET A 220 5.07 11.41 2.88
N LYS A 221 6.07 11.77 3.69
CA LYS A 221 6.12 13.08 4.36
C LYS A 221 6.15 14.25 3.37
N ALA A 222 6.89 14.14 2.27
CA ALA A 222 6.98 15.20 1.26
C ALA A 222 5.68 15.29 0.45
N LEU A 223 5.03 14.15 0.19
CA LEU A 223 3.73 14.11 -0.48
C LEU A 223 2.64 14.80 0.36
N LEU A 224 2.50 14.41 1.62
CA LEU A 224 1.50 14.99 2.54
C LEU A 224 1.71 16.49 2.79
N LYS A 225 2.95 16.99 2.67
CA LYS A 225 3.23 18.44 2.75
C LYS A 225 2.75 19.25 1.54
N GLN A 226 2.35 18.59 0.45
CA GLN A 226 1.83 19.26 -0.76
C GLN A 226 0.33 19.56 -0.66
N LEU A 227 -0.36 19.09 0.37
CA LEU A 227 -1.73 19.53 0.65
C LEU A 227 -1.74 21.03 0.90
N ASP A 228 -2.43 21.75 0.03
CA ASP A 228 -2.65 23.19 0.17
C ASP A 228 -3.92 23.49 0.99
N ARG A 229 -4.78 22.50 1.17
CA ARG A 229 -6.06 22.56 1.89
C ARG A 229 -6.29 21.28 2.68
N GLU A 230 -6.85 21.39 3.87
CA GLU A 230 -7.33 20.27 4.68
C GLU A 230 -8.76 20.57 5.13
N THR A 231 -9.70 19.67 4.86
CA THR A 231 -11.11 19.85 5.29
C THR A 231 -11.33 19.12 6.61
N PHE A 232 -11.80 19.86 7.60
CA PHE A 232 -12.16 19.33 8.92
C PHE A 232 -13.67 19.28 9.08
N ILE A 233 -14.14 18.28 9.81
CA ILE A 233 -15.50 18.18 10.32
C ILE A 233 -15.47 18.58 11.78
N LEU A 234 -16.28 19.57 12.13
CA LEU A 234 -16.46 20.07 13.49
C LEU A 234 -17.87 19.72 13.95
N ASP A 235 -17.99 18.95 15.03
CA ASP A 235 -19.27 18.73 15.71
C ASP A 235 -19.45 19.84 16.74
N VAL A 236 -20.58 20.55 16.70
CA VAL A 236 -20.89 21.70 17.57
C VAL A 236 -22.05 21.39 18.50
N ARG A 237 -22.04 22.07 19.68
CA ARG A 237 -23.08 21.86 20.69
C ARG A 237 -24.42 22.47 20.30
N GLU A 238 -24.35 23.67 19.73
CA GLU A 238 -25.52 24.46 19.36
C GLU A 238 -26.11 23.95 18.05
N GLU A 239 -27.43 24.01 17.94
CA GLU A 239 -28.13 23.75 16.70
C GLU A 239 -28.08 24.99 15.80
N LEU A 240 -27.45 24.85 14.65
CA LEU A 240 -27.25 25.91 13.68
C LEU A 240 -28.29 25.79 12.55
N SER A 241 -28.86 26.93 12.16
CA SER A 241 -29.77 27.01 10.99
C SER A 241 -29.07 27.45 9.71
N GLU A 242 -27.88 28.06 9.82
CA GLU A 242 -27.06 28.49 8.69
C GLU A 242 -25.57 28.36 9.04
N SER A 243 -24.71 28.30 8.00
CA SER A 243 -23.27 28.22 8.17
C SER A 243 -22.71 29.54 8.72
N PRO A 244 -21.93 29.54 9.80
CA PRO A 244 -21.24 30.72 10.28
C PRO A 244 -20.25 31.23 9.22
N LYS A 245 -20.10 32.55 9.10
CA LYS A 245 -19.16 33.17 8.17
C LYS A 245 -17.92 33.59 8.92
N LEU A 246 -16.81 32.88 8.69
CA LEU A 246 -15.50 33.24 9.19
C LEU A 246 -14.62 33.74 8.03
N GLU A 247 -13.94 34.88 8.24
CA GLU A 247 -13.07 35.44 7.21
C GLU A 247 -11.87 34.53 6.96
N GLY A 248 -11.66 34.13 5.71
CA GLY A 248 -10.56 33.24 5.30
C GLY A 248 -10.81 31.77 5.53
N TYR A 249 -11.89 31.34 6.17
CA TYR A 249 -12.22 29.94 6.44
C TYR A 249 -13.56 29.56 5.79
N PRO A 250 -13.56 29.02 4.58
CA PRO A 250 -14.79 28.54 3.97
C PRO A 250 -15.45 27.45 4.82
N MET A 251 -16.72 27.65 5.16
CA MET A 251 -17.48 26.72 5.98
C MET A 251 -18.78 26.32 5.29
N THR A 252 -19.17 25.08 5.49
CA THR A 252 -20.45 24.53 5.02
C THR A 252 -21.16 23.83 6.17
N LEU A 253 -22.43 24.15 6.40
CA LEU A 253 -23.26 23.44 7.34
C LEU A 253 -23.75 22.13 6.68
N VAL A 254 -23.35 21.00 7.26
CA VAL A 254 -23.75 19.66 6.75
C VAL A 254 -25.09 19.27 7.37
N ASP A 255 -25.22 19.49 8.68
CA ASP A 255 -26.48 19.34 9.44
C ASP A 255 -26.46 20.32 10.61
N GLY A 256 -27.56 20.39 11.39
CA GLY A 256 -27.71 21.38 12.47
C GLY A 256 -26.59 21.38 13.51
N HIS A 257 -25.77 20.34 13.61
CA HIS A 257 -24.69 20.21 14.61
C HIS A 257 -23.33 19.91 13.97
N CYS A 258 -23.21 19.91 12.65
CA CYS A 258 -22.01 19.49 11.95
C CYS A 258 -21.57 20.55 10.90
N LEU A 259 -20.38 21.08 11.06
CA LEU A 259 -19.75 22.02 10.14
C LEU A 259 -18.58 21.36 9.41
N GLU A 260 -18.47 21.59 8.13
CA GLU A 260 -17.24 21.36 7.38
C GLU A 260 -16.49 22.68 7.24
N VAL A 261 -15.18 22.67 7.52
CA VAL A 261 -14.31 23.85 7.38
C VAL A 261 -13.07 23.51 6.59
N ASP A 262 -12.77 24.33 5.59
CA ASP A 262 -11.53 24.24 4.82
C ASP A 262 -10.46 25.12 5.46
N VAL A 263 -9.32 24.50 5.76
CA VAL A 263 -8.14 25.16 6.33
C VAL A 263 -7.03 25.12 5.29
N MET A 264 -6.62 26.31 4.83
CA MET A 264 -5.53 26.45 3.87
C MET A 264 -4.17 26.32 4.55
N LYS A 265 -3.17 25.93 3.79
CA LYS A 265 -1.79 25.82 4.30
C LYS A 265 -1.31 27.14 4.87
N GLY A 266 -0.86 27.09 6.12
CA GLY A 266 -0.40 28.28 6.84
C GLY A 266 -1.45 28.96 7.70
N GLN A 267 -2.72 28.57 7.61
CA GLN A 267 -3.78 29.02 8.51
C GLN A 267 -3.76 28.25 9.84
N SER A 268 -4.28 28.86 10.88
CA SER A 268 -4.31 28.29 12.23
C SER A 268 -5.69 27.76 12.58
N ILE A 269 -5.78 26.50 12.92
CA ILE A 269 -7.01 25.90 13.46
C ILE A 269 -7.47 26.60 14.73
N ASN A 270 -6.55 27.12 15.55
CA ASN A 270 -6.90 27.85 16.78
C ASN A 270 -7.73 29.11 16.53
N GLU A 271 -7.52 29.79 15.39
CA GLU A 271 -8.31 30.97 15.01
C GLU A 271 -9.78 30.57 14.80
N ILE A 272 -10.04 29.43 14.16
CA ILE A 272 -11.40 28.92 13.96
C ILE A 272 -12.11 28.71 15.30
N PHE A 273 -11.45 28.11 16.29
CA PHE A 273 -12.03 27.87 17.61
C PHE A 273 -12.31 29.19 18.36
N ILE A 274 -11.40 30.16 18.23
CA ILE A 274 -11.56 31.48 18.86
C ILE A 274 -12.77 32.22 18.26
N GLU A 275 -12.87 32.26 16.94
CA GLU A 275 -13.95 32.95 16.24
C GLU A 275 -15.31 32.27 16.47
N LEU A 276 -15.39 30.92 16.36
CA LEU A 276 -16.61 30.20 16.68
C LEU A 276 -17.08 30.41 18.12
N ASN A 277 -16.15 30.41 19.08
CA ASN A 277 -16.46 30.71 20.48
C ASN A 277 -16.96 32.14 20.65
N GLY A 278 -16.43 33.11 19.89
CA GLY A 278 -16.92 34.50 19.86
C GLY A 278 -18.37 34.63 19.35
N LEU A 279 -18.81 33.69 18.53
CA LEU A 279 -20.18 33.55 18.03
C LEU A 279 -21.08 32.69 18.95
N ASN A 280 -20.58 32.27 20.13
CA ASN A 280 -21.21 31.32 21.06
C ASN A 280 -21.48 29.94 20.45
N ILE A 281 -20.63 29.51 19.51
CA ILE A 281 -20.65 28.18 18.92
C ILE A 281 -19.51 27.38 19.55
N HIS A 282 -19.85 26.29 20.27
CA HIS A 282 -18.88 25.50 21.02
C HIS A 282 -18.59 24.19 20.28
N VAL A 283 -17.35 24.03 19.83
CA VAL A 283 -16.90 22.79 19.17
C VAL A 283 -16.72 21.70 20.21
N ILE A 284 -17.37 20.55 20.02
CA ILE A 284 -17.32 19.36 20.86
C ILE A 284 -16.25 18.39 20.37
N SER A 285 -16.18 18.18 19.07
CA SER A 285 -15.20 17.31 18.45
C SER A 285 -14.71 17.86 17.11
N MET A 286 -13.51 17.44 16.71
CA MET A 286 -12.92 17.76 15.41
C MET A 286 -12.28 16.50 14.83
N ARG A 287 -12.49 16.29 13.52
CA ARG A 287 -11.85 15.22 12.76
C ARG A 287 -11.59 15.68 11.33
N SER A 288 -10.56 15.13 10.67
CA SER A 288 -10.37 15.33 9.24
C SER A 288 -11.52 14.64 8.46
N LYS A 289 -12.02 15.28 7.40
CA LYS A 289 -13.11 14.76 6.55
C LYS A 289 -12.67 13.55 5.76
N ALA A 290 -11.48 13.62 5.18
CA ALA A 290 -10.89 12.54 4.38
C ALA A 290 -9.48 12.23 4.87
N ASN A 291 -8.96 11.06 4.45
CA ASN A 291 -7.55 10.77 4.59
C ASN A 291 -6.76 11.72 3.69
N ARG A 292 -5.74 12.39 4.25
CA ARG A 292 -4.90 13.37 3.54
C ARG A 292 -4.31 12.83 2.24
N LEU A 293 -3.92 11.56 2.23
CA LEU A 293 -3.38 10.90 1.05
C LEU A 293 -4.46 10.69 -0.02
N GLU A 294 -5.72 10.51 0.39
CA GLU A 294 -6.85 10.31 -0.50
C GLU A 294 -7.15 11.55 -1.35
N GLU A 295 -7.18 12.72 -0.73
CA GLU A 295 -7.36 14.00 -1.43
C GLU A 295 -6.25 14.23 -2.46
N LEU A 296 -4.97 14.04 -2.07
CA LEU A 296 -3.84 14.18 -2.98
C LEU A 296 -3.85 13.17 -4.13
N PHE A 297 -4.24 11.93 -3.83
CA PHE A 297 -4.28 10.87 -4.83
C PHE A 297 -5.32 11.17 -5.91
N PHE A 298 -6.54 11.58 -5.54
CA PHE A 298 -7.58 11.95 -6.50
C PHE A 298 -7.16 13.15 -7.35
N ASP A 299 -6.63 14.21 -6.73
CA ASP A 299 -6.14 15.39 -7.45
C ASP A 299 -5.07 15.06 -8.50
N MET A 300 -4.16 14.13 -8.18
CA MET A 300 -3.09 13.73 -9.10
C MET A 300 -3.60 12.88 -10.26
N VAL A 301 -4.53 11.97 -10.00
CA VAL A 301 -5.12 11.11 -11.04
C VAL A 301 -6.03 11.91 -11.96
N GLU A 302 -6.86 12.83 -11.42
CA GLU A 302 -7.72 13.70 -12.24
C GLU A 302 -6.90 14.64 -13.14
N LYS A 303 -5.85 15.27 -12.63
CA LYS A 303 -4.96 16.14 -13.44
C LYS A 303 -4.29 15.38 -14.57
N ASN A 304 -3.88 14.14 -14.33
CA ASN A 304 -3.26 13.30 -15.35
C ASN A 304 -4.26 12.90 -16.45
N LEU A 305 -5.55 12.74 -16.11
CA LEU A 305 -6.61 12.49 -17.10
C LEU A 305 -6.81 13.69 -18.05
N VAL A 306 -6.79 14.92 -17.51
CA VAL A 306 -6.93 16.15 -18.32
C VAL A 306 -5.74 16.34 -19.27
N ASP A 307 -4.54 16.01 -18.85
CA ASP A 307 -3.33 16.14 -19.67
C ASP A 307 -3.27 15.06 -20.79
N VAL A 308 -3.86 13.89 -20.58
CA VAL A 308 -3.90 12.79 -21.58
C VAL A 308 -4.99 13.07 -22.64
N ASP A 309 -6.17 13.56 -22.24
CA ASP A 309 -7.26 13.88 -23.17
C ASP A 309 -7.00 15.20 -23.96
N GLY A 310 -6.29 16.16 -23.37
CA GLY A 310 -5.91 17.42 -24.06
C GLY A 310 -4.85 17.29 -25.13
N GLY A 311 -4.19 16.12 -25.24
CA GLY A 311 -3.17 15.84 -26.27
C GLY A 311 -3.69 15.25 -27.58
N GLN A 312 -5.00 14.91 -27.69
CA GLN A 312 -5.58 14.28 -28.88
C GLN A 312 -6.33 15.26 -29.82
N ASP A 313 -6.47 16.54 -29.47
CA ASP A 313 -7.18 17.51 -30.29
C ASP A 313 -6.30 18.44 -31.17
N ASN A 314 -5.03 18.09 -31.38
CA ASN A 314 -4.13 18.85 -32.26
C ASN A 314 -3.30 17.92 -33.17
N GLU A 315 -3.97 17.18 -34.07
CA GLU A 315 -3.38 16.76 -35.37
C GLU A 315 -4.47 16.70 -36.47
#